data_59c10a2e168a4cd6c5ec96f462b7f427
#
_entry.id   59c10a2e168a4cd6c5ec96f462b7f427
#
_cell.length_a   1.000
_cell.length_b   1.000
_cell.length_c   1.000
_cell.angle_alpha   90.00
_cell.angle_beta   90.00
_cell.angle_gamma   90.00
#
_symmetry.space_group_name_H-M   'P 1'
#
loop_
_entity.id
_entity.type
_entity.pdbx_description
1 polymer ?
#
loop_
_entity_poly.entity_id
_entity_poly.type
_entity_poly.pdbx_seq_one_letter_code
_entity_poly.pdbx_strand_id
1 'polypeptide(L)'
;MTSRSNHRKRVLSGMRSTGKLHLGNFVGALDNWVRMQDQYECFFFVADWHALTTDYADTSRIKENSLEVLLDWLAAGLDPERCTMFIQSHVPAHAELHLLFSMITPLGWLERVPSYKEQRENIAEKDLGTYGFLGYPVLQAADILIYKGDFVPVGEDQVPHVELTREIARRFNMFYPRRNRGHEAFGINPEEANRLYCVFPEPQPLLTPAAKLPGTDGRKMSKSYGNTILLTDPEPVVRQKLKTMVTDPARVRRTDPGNPDVCPVGDLHKIFSDRSTIAKVDVGCRSAGIGCIE
;
A
#
# COMPACT_ATOMS: atom_id res chain seq x y z
N MET A 1 -16.03 30.65 23.40
CA MET A 1 -14.85 30.41 22.55
C MET A 1 -14.51 28.92 22.68
N THR A 2 -15.06 28.10 21.82
CA THR A 2 -14.82 26.66 21.81
C THR A 2 -13.51 26.39 21.04
N SER A 3 -12.51 25.94 21.78
CA SER A 3 -11.25 25.43 21.23
C SER A 3 -11.57 24.44 20.11
N ARG A 4 -11.35 24.81 18.86
CA ARG A 4 -11.24 23.85 17.75
C ARG A 4 -10.04 22.97 18.11
N SER A 5 -10.27 21.78 18.61
CA SER A 5 -9.21 20.78 18.72
C SER A 5 -8.68 20.55 17.30
N ASN A 6 -7.47 21.02 17.06
CA ASN A 6 -6.76 20.84 15.79
C ASN A 6 -6.30 19.38 15.68
N HIS A 7 -7.25 18.44 15.66
CA HIS A 7 -6.95 17.02 15.47
C HIS A 7 -6.42 16.85 14.05
N ARG A 8 -5.19 16.39 13.94
CA ARG A 8 -4.63 15.95 12.67
C ARG A 8 -5.55 14.90 12.07
N LYS A 9 -5.74 14.95 10.75
CA LYS A 9 -6.49 13.92 10.02
C LYS A 9 -5.77 12.59 10.13
N ARG A 10 -6.54 11.50 10.23
CA ARG A 10 -6.02 10.15 10.39
C ARG A 10 -5.78 9.50 9.06
N VAL A 11 -4.56 9.00 8.89
CA VAL A 11 -4.17 8.15 7.77
C VAL A 11 -3.98 6.73 8.26
N LEU A 12 -4.57 5.78 7.55
CA LEU A 12 -4.37 4.36 7.83
C LEU A 12 -3.87 3.65 6.58
N SER A 13 -2.87 2.82 6.73
CA SER A 13 -2.42 1.92 5.67
C SER A 13 -1.79 0.65 6.26
N GLY A 14 -1.82 -0.42 5.49
CA GLY A 14 -1.25 -1.69 5.89
C GLY A 14 -0.42 -2.32 4.78
N MET A 15 0.53 -3.15 5.17
CA MET A 15 1.35 -3.92 4.26
C MET A 15 1.35 -5.40 4.67
N ARG A 16 1.11 -6.29 3.71
CA ARG A 16 1.08 -7.74 3.97
C ARG A 16 2.45 -8.24 4.39
N SER A 17 2.46 -9.22 5.29
CA SER A 17 3.67 -9.88 5.81
C SER A 17 4.27 -10.87 4.79
N THR A 18 4.75 -10.35 3.66
CA THR A 18 5.34 -11.15 2.58
C THR A 18 6.86 -11.25 2.65
N GLY A 19 7.47 -10.92 3.78
CA GLY A 19 8.92 -10.91 4.02
C GLY A 19 9.61 -9.62 3.56
N LYS A 20 10.93 -9.63 3.49
CA LYS A 20 11.78 -8.47 3.18
C LYS A 20 11.24 -7.62 2.05
N LEU A 21 11.29 -6.32 2.23
CA LEU A 21 10.79 -5.36 1.24
C LEU A 21 11.85 -5.12 0.15
N HIS A 22 11.37 -4.74 -1.02
CA HIS A 22 12.19 -4.38 -2.16
C HIS A 22 11.97 -2.91 -2.54
N LEU A 23 12.82 -2.36 -3.39
CA LEU A 23 12.75 -0.96 -3.84
C LEU A 23 11.36 -0.58 -4.37
N GLY A 24 10.65 -1.50 -5.03
CA GLY A 24 9.27 -1.26 -5.48
C GLY A 24 8.28 -1.02 -4.33
N ASN A 25 8.45 -1.68 -3.18
CA ASN A 25 7.64 -1.41 -1.99
C ASN A 25 8.01 -0.05 -1.37
N PHE A 26 9.31 0.26 -1.35
CA PHE A 26 9.78 1.55 -0.84
C PHE A 26 9.19 2.71 -1.64
N VAL A 27 9.41 2.74 -2.95
CA VAL A 27 8.96 3.83 -3.82
C VAL A 27 7.43 3.86 -3.95
N GLY A 28 6.79 2.70 -3.97
CA GLY A 28 5.34 2.59 -4.16
C GLY A 28 4.50 2.96 -2.93
N ALA A 29 5.06 2.81 -1.73
CA ALA A 29 4.30 3.06 -0.50
C ALA A 29 5.13 3.71 0.61
N LEU A 30 6.27 3.11 0.98
CA LEU A 30 6.95 3.41 2.24
C LEU A 30 7.54 4.82 2.27
N ASP A 31 8.15 5.30 1.18
CA ASP A 31 8.65 6.68 1.06
C ASP A 31 7.54 7.73 1.25
N ASN A 32 6.33 7.44 0.75
CA ASN A 32 5.18 8.29 0.98
C ASN A 32 4.72 8.26 2.45
N TRP A 33 4.72 7.07 3.09
CA TRP A 33 4.38 6.96 4.51
C TRP A 33 5.33 7.74 5.42
N VAL A 34 6.64 7.69 5.13
CA VAL A 34 7.66 8.46 5.85
C VAL A 34 7.34 9.96 5.80
N ARG A 35 6.91 10.47 4.65
CA ARG A 35 6.53 11.88 4.51
C ARG A 35 5.19 12.22 5.19
N MET A 36 4.26 11.28 5.21
CA MET A 36 2.93 11.49 5.80
C MET A 36 2.96 11.65 7.32
N GLN A 37 3.92 11.02 8.03
CA GLN A 37 3.98 11.08 9.49
C GLN A 37 4.17 12.49 10.05
N ASP A 38 4.62 13.47 9.23
CA ASP A 38 4.71 14.87 9.60
C ASP A 38 3.38 15.61 9.55
N GLN A 39 2.48 15.17 8.68
CA GLN A 39 1.27 15.91 8.31
C GLN A 39 0.02 15.33 8.96
N TYR A 40 0.00 14.02 9.20
CA TYR A 40 -1.15 13.25 9.64
C TYR A 40 -0.90 12.51 10.95
N GLU A 41 -1.98 12.10 11.61
CA GLU A 41 -1.97 11.07 12.65
C GLU A 41 -1.98 9.70 11.94
N CYS A 42 -0.81 9.08 11.82
CA CYS A 42 -0.63 7.89 10.99
C CYS A 42 -0.69 6.59 11.79
N PHE A 43 -1.43 5.62 11.25
CA PHE A 43 -1.53 4.25 11.72
C PHE A 43 -1.06 3.31 10.62
N PHE A 44 0.07 2.65 10.80
CA PHE A 44 0.63 1.69 9.86
C PHE A 44 0.68 0.31 10.47
N PHE A 45 0.17 -0.69 9.77
CA PHE A 45 0.12 -2.03 10.33
C PHE A 45 0.63 -3.10 9.37
N VAL A 46 1.26 -4.12 9.96
CA VAL A 46 1.60 -5.35 9.23
C VAL A 46 0.34 -6.21 9.18
N ALA A 47 -0.16 -6.42 7.96
CA ALA A 47 -1.41 -7.10 7.68
C ALA A 47 -1.19 -8.62 7.60
N ASP A 48 -0.90 -9.25 8.73
CA ASP A 48 -0.61 -10.69 8.84
C ASP A 48 -1.86 -11.55 8.62
N TRP A 49 -3.04 -11.13 9.08
CA TRP A 49 -4.29 -11.83 8.76
C TRP A 49 -4.65 -11.72 7.29
N HIS A 50 -4.36 -10.59 6.64
CA HIS A 50 -4.51 -10.50 5.18
C HIS A 50 -3.54 -11.44 4.44
N ALA A 51 -2.37 -11.70 4.99
CA ALA A 51 -1.47 -12.69 4.41
C ALA A 51 -2.09 -14.10 4.47
N LEU A 52 -2.77 -14.44 5.56
CA LEU A 52 -3.47 -15.74 5.71
C LEU A 52 -4.52 -16.00 4.64
N THR A 53 -5.12 -14.97 4.03
CA THR A 53 -6.15 -15.17 2.99
C THR A 53 -5.64 -15.91 1.76
N THR A 54 -4.33 -15.87 1.52
CA THR A 54 -3.67 -16.59 0.42
C THR A 54 -2.62 -17.61 0.88
N ASP A 55 -2.11 -17.46 2.11
CA ASP A 55 -1.00 -18.28 2.63
C ASP A 55 -1.46 -19.18 3.79
N TYR A 56 -2.77 -19.47 3.86
CA TYR A 56 -3.38 -20.28 4.93
C TYR A 56 -2.85 -21.72 5.00
N ALA A 57 -2.38 -22.26 3.88
CA ALA A 57 -1.85 -23.62 3.80
C ALA A 57 -0.43 -23.76 4.38
N ASP A 58 0.36 -22.67 4.35
CA ASP A 58 1.69 -22.61 4.98
C ASP A 58 1.88 -21.27 5.68
N THR A 59 1.72 -21.29 6.99
CA THR A 59 1.83 -20.12 7.87
C THR A 59 3.19 -19.98 8.53
N SER A 60 4.12 -20.91 8.26
CA SER A 60 5.40 -21.06 8.97
C SER A 60 6.25 -19.79 9.02
N ARG A 61 6.14 -18.93 8.00
CA ARG A 61 6.95 -17.73 7.87
C ARG A 61 6.23 -16.43 8.22
N ILE A 62 4.93 -16.43 8.51
CA ILE A 62 4.16 -15.19 8.70
C ILE A 62 4.73 -14.34 9.84
N LYS A 63 5.08 -14.97 10.97
CA LYS A 63 5.64 -14.26 12.12
C LYS A 63 7.01 -13.64 11.80
N GLU A 64 7.91 -14.41 11.19
CA GLU A 64 9.23 -13.93 10.76
C GLU A 64 9.08 -12.78 9.76
N ASN A 65 8.26 -12.98 8.73
CA ASN A 65 7.99 -11.99 7.70
C ASN A 65 7.39 -10.69 8.27
N SER A 66 6.56 -10.77 9.31
CA SER A 66 6.00 -9.59 9.97
C SER A 66 7.07 -8.76 10.66
N LEU A 67 8.03 -9.41 11.31
CA LEU A 67 9.15 -8.73 11.95
C LEU A 67 10.10 -8.11 10.92
N GLU A 68 10.39 -8.82 9.83
CA GLU A 68 11.22 -8.28 8.72
C GLU A 68 10.60 -7.01 8.12
N VAL A 69 9.28 -7.00 7.92
CA VAL A 69 8.58 -5.80 7.41
C VAL A 69 8.70 -4.63 8.38
N LEU A 70 8.54 -4.85 9.69
CA LEU A 70 8.71 -3.80 10.70
C LEU A 70 10.15 -3.26 10.75
N LEU A 71 11.15 -4.13 10.63
CA LEU A 71 12.56 -3.72 10.58
C LEU A 71 12.85 -2.86 9.34
N ASP A 72 12.33 -3.26 8.18
CA ASP A 72 12.45 -2.48 6.95
C ASP A 72 11.77 -1.10 7.07
N TRP A 73 10.63 -1.01 7.77
CA TRP A 73 9.94 0.26 8.01
C TRP A 73 10.76 1.21 8.86
N LEU A 74 11.32 0.72 9.97
CA LEU A 74 12.19 1.50 10.84
C LEU A 74 13.43 1.97 10.09
N ALA A 75 14.06 1.06 9.33
CA ALA A 75 15.25 1.38 8.53
C ALA A 75 14.96 2.41 7.43
N ALA A 76 13.74 2.43 6.90
CA ALA A 76 13.31 3.40 5.88
C ALA A 76 12.97 4.79 6.48
N GLY A 77 12.86 4.92 7.80
CA GLY A 77 12.63 6.19 8.48
C GLY A 77 11.23 6.39 9.06
N LEU A 78 10.42 5.34 9.18
CA LEU A 78 9.23 5.41 10.03
C LEU A 78 9.64 5.47 11.49
N ASP A 79 9.14 6.48 12.20
CA ASP A 79 9.48 6.79 13.57
C ASP A 79 8.31 6.43 14.50
N PRO A 80 8.50 5.50 15.47
CA PRO A 80 7.46 5.10 16.42
C PRO A 80 7.00 6.23 17.34
N GLU A 81 7.79 7.30 17.49
CA GLU A 81 7.39 8.49 18.23
C GLU A 81 6.45 9.42 17.42
N ARG A 82 6.39 9.23 16.10
CA ARG A 82 5.64 10.09 15.17
C ARG A 82 4.45 9.40 14.50
N CYS A 83 4.46 8.07 14.45
CA CYS A 83 3.37 7.27 13.91
C CYS A 83 3.13 6.01 14.76
N THR A 84 1.92 5.48 14.73
CA THR A 84 1.58 4.22 15.38
C THR A 84 1.86 3.07 14.43
N MET A 85 2.75 2.14 14.82
CA MET A 85 3.03 0.92 14.07
C MET A 85 2.65 -0.31 14.89
N PHE A 86 1.99 -1.29 14.25
CA PHE A 86 1.53 -2.50 14.95
C PHE A 86 1.37 -3.68 13.99
N ILE A 87 1.22 -4.88 14.54
CA ILE A 87 0.83 -6.09 13.81
C ILE A 87 -0.68 -6.26 13.99
N GLN A 88 -1.42 -6.49 12.91
CA GLN A 88 -2.87 -6.56 12.87
C GLN A 88 -3.42 -7.57 13.88
N SER A 89 -2.85 -8.78 13.95
CA SER A 89 -3.29 -9.83 14.86
C SER A 89 -3.09 -9.52 16.36
N HIS A 90 -2.25 -8.53 16.69
CA HIS A 90 -2.09 -8.09 18.07
C HIS A 90 -3.24 -7.19 18.55
N VAL A 91 -4.15 -6.81 17.67
CA VAL A 91 -5.34 -6.02 17.99
C VAL A 91 -6.60 -6.83 17.59
N PRO A 92 -7.10 -7.75 18.45
CA PRO A 92 -8.21 -8.65 18.12
C PRO A 92 -9.50 -7.94 17.69
N ALA A 93 -9.68 -6.67 18.07
CA ALA A 93 -10.83 -5.86 17.71
C ALA A 93 -11.02 -5.70 16.18
N HIS A 94 -9.97 -5.88 15.37
CA HIS A 94 -10.11 -5.96 13.90
C HIS A 94 -10.99 -7.14 13.48
N ALA A 95 -10.78 -8.33 14.08
CA ALA A 95 -11.58 -9.52 13.80
C ALA A 95 -13.01 -9.36 14.34
N GLU A 96 -13.19 -8.76 15.52
CA GLU A 96 -14.51 -8.48 16.09
C GLU A 96 -15.32 -7.55 15.19
N LEU A 97 -14.71 -6.46 14.72
CA LEU A 97 -15.38 -5.52 13.82
C LEU A 97 -15.64 -6.14 12.44
N HIS A 98 -14.70 -6.95 11.92
CA HIS A 98 -14.90 -7.71 10.70
C HIS A 98 -16.13 -8.62 10.82
N LEU A 99 -16.28 -9.35 11.92
CA LEU A 99 -17.45 -10.18 12.17
C LEU A 99 -18.75 -9.37 12.12
N LEU A 100 -18.78 -8.21 12.81
CA LEU A 100 -19.98 -7.34 12.79
C LEU A 100 -20.29 -6.81 11.39
N PHE A 101 -19.27 -6.39 10.64
CA PHE A 101 -19.45 -5.92 9.27
C PHE A 101 -19.89 -7.03 8.31
N SER A 102 -19.43 -8.27 8.51
CA SER A 102 -19.83 -9.41 7.69
C SER A 102 -21.34 -9.67 7.76
N MET A 103 -22.01 -9.35 8.88
CA MET A 103 -23.44 -9.52 9.06
C MET A 103 -24.30 -8.50 8.29
N ILE A 104 -23.71 -7.38 7.91
CA ILE A 104 -24.43 -6.31 7.20
C ILE A 104 -23.97 -6.12 5.76
N THR A 105 -22.88 -6.75 5.33
CA THR A 105 -22.32 -6.58 3.99
C THR A 105 -22.98 -7.56 3.01
N PRO A 106 -23.68 -7.07 1.96
CA PRO A 106 -24.27 -7.94 0.96
C PRO A 106 -23.20 -8.71 0.17
N LEU A 107 -23.42 -10.00 -0.03
CA LEU A 107 -22.49 -10.88 -0.76
C LEU A 107 -22.15 -10.35 -2.17
N GLY A 108 -23.17 -9.88 -2.89
CA GLY A 108 -22.96 -9.33 -4.24
C GLY A 108 -22.09 -8.07 -4.31
N TRP A 109 -21.80 -7.40 -3.19
CA TRP A 109 -20.82 -6.32 -3.17
C TRP A 109 -19.40 -6.89 -3.28
N LEU A 110 -19.12 -7.99 -2.58
CA LEU A 110 -17.81 -8.66 -2.54
C LEU A 110 -17.50 -9.32 -3.88
N GLU A 111 -18.47 -9.98 -4.47
CA GLU A 111 -18.33 -10.65 -5.78
C GLU A 111 -18.04 -9.67 -6.94
N ARG A 112 -18.38 -8.39 -6.79
CA ARG A 112 -18.14 -7.35 -7.79
C ARG A 112 -16.79 -6.65 -7.65
N VAL A 113 -16.05 -6.88 -6.56
CA VAL A 113 -14.72 -6.27 -6.39
C VAL A 113 -13.78 -6.78 -7.49
N PRO A 114 -13.21 -5.90 -8.32
CA PRO A 114 -12.41 -6.30 -9.48
C PRO A 114 -11.23 -7.20 -9.12
N SER A 115 -10.49 -6.86 -8.08
CA SER A 115 -9.33 -7.62 -7.61
C SER A 115 -9.67 -9.04 -7.15
N TYR A 116 -10.89 -9.30 -6.66
CA TYR A 116 -11.33 -10.66 -6.32
C TYR A 116 -11.37 -11.57 -7.56
N LYS A 117 -11.93 -11.05 -8.66
CA LYS A 117 -12.03 -11.79 -9.92
C LYS A 117 -10.65 -12.03 -10.53
N GLU A 118 -9.86 -10.95 -10.65
CA GLU A 118 -8.52 -11.00 -11.26
C GLU A 118 -7.57 -11.95 -10.51
N GLN A 119 -7.57 -11.91 -9.17
CA GLN A 119 -6.70 -12.78 -8.40
C GLN A 119 -7.14 -14.24 -8.45
N ARG A 120 -8.44 -14.51 -8.47
CA ARG A 120 -8.97 -15.86 -8.62
C ARG A 120 -8.61 -16.49 -9.96
N GLU A 121 -8.54 -15.68 -11.02
CA GLU A 121 -8.14 -16.13 -12.36
C GLU A 121 -6.62 -16.30 -12.49
N ASN A 122 -5.84 -15.42 -11.84
CA ASN A 122 -4.39 -15.36 -12.01
C ASN A 122 -3.59 -16.26 -11.06
N ILE A 123 -4.18 -16.73 -9.96
CA ILE A 123 -3.48 -17.57 -8.96
C ILE A 123 -4.08 -18.99 -9.01
N ALA A 124 -3.79 -19.69 -10.11
CA ALA A 124 -4.29 -21.06 -10.32
C ALA A 124 -3.71 -22.11 -9.34
N GLU A 125 -2.56 -21.82 -8.71
CA GLU A 125 -1.87 -22.73 -7.80
C GLU A 125 -2.45 -22.77 -6.38
N LYS A 126 -3.35 -21.85 -6.03
CA LYS A 126 -3.96 -21.75 -4.70
C LYS A 126 -5.48 -21.79 -4.81
N ASP A 127 -6.12 -22.56 -3.91
CA ASP A 127 -7.57 -22.53 -3.77
C ASP A 127 -8.00 -21.20 -3.10
N LEU A 128 -8.40 -20.25 -3.90
CA LEU A 128 -8.93 -18.95 -3.48
C LEU A 128 -10.47 -18.93 -3.38
N GLY A 129 -11.12 -20.09 -3.52
CA GLY A 129 -12.58 -20.24 -3.35
C GLY A 129 -13.05 -20.17 -1.89
N THR A 130 -12.20 -19.75 -0.97
CA THR A 130 -12.50 -19.70 0.47
C THR A 130 -13.29 -18.47 0.86
N TYR A 131 -14.09 -18.59 1.94
CA TYR A 131 -14.76 -17.45 2.58
C TYR A 131 -13.78 -16.36 3.00
N GLY A 132 -12.63 -16.72 3.56
CA GLY A 132 -11.60 -15.77 3.98
C GLY A 132 -11.10 -14.91 2.82
N PHE A 133 -10.91 -15.51 1.64
CA PHE A 133 -10.50 -14.76 0.46
C PHE A 133 -11.62 -13.89 -0.13
N LEU A 134 -12.88 -14.36 -0.12
CA LEU A 134 -14.02 -13.53 -0.51
C LEU A 134 -14.26 -12.38 0.48
N GLY A 135 -14.04 -12.63 1.78
CA GLY A 135 -14.30 -11.70 2.87
C GLY A 135 -13.18 -10.69 3.16
N TYR A 136 -11.99 -10.81 2.53
CA TYR A 136 -10.87 -9.92 2.88
C TYR A 136 -11.17 -8.41 2.70
N PRO A 137 -12.01 -7.96 1.76
CA PRO A 137 -12.34 -6.54 1.67
C PRO A 137 -13.15 -6.03 2.86
N VAL A 138 -13.90 -6.91 3.54
CA VAL A 138 -14.61 -6.57 4.78
C VAL A 138 -13.63 -6.44 5.95
N LEU A 139 -12.60 -7.29 5.99
CA LEU A 139 -11.51 -7.16 6.96
C LEU A 139 -10.75 -5.85 6.74
N GLN A 140 -10.45 -5.49 5.49
CA GLN A 140 -9.83 -4.21 5.15
C GLN A 140 -10.71 -3.02 5.58
N ALA A 141 -12.02 -3.10 5.41
CA ALA A 141 -12.94 -2.08 5.91
C ALA A 141 -12.89 -1.98 7.44
N ALA A 142 -12.81 -3.10 8.16
CA ALA A 142 -12.66 -3.11 9.61
C ALA A 142 -11.34 -2.45 10.04
N ASP A 143 -10.23 -2.77 9.36
CA ASP A 143 -8.92 -2.17 9.63
C ASP A 143 -8.96 -0.65 9.54
N ILE A 144 -9.62 -0.12 8.52
CA ILE A 144 -9.69 1.33 8.27
C ILE A 144 -10.64 2.00 9.27
N LEU A 145 -11.81 1.43 9.48
CA LEU A 145 -12.88 2.09 10.22
C LEU A 145 -12.70 2.03 11.73
N ILE A 146 -12.00 1.01 12.26
CA ILE A 146 -11.75 0.89 13.71
C ILE A 146 -10.95 2.08 14.25
N TYR A 147 -10.02 2.62 13.45
CA TYR A 147 -9.22 3.81 13.78
C TYR A 147 -9.87 5.11 13.31
N LYS A 148 -11.06 5.04 12.68
CA LYS A 148 -11.77 6.19 12.10
C LYS A 148 -10.86 6.94 11.12
N GLY A 149 -10.21 6.21 10.20
CA GLY A 149 -9.35 6.77 9.18
C GLY A 149 -10.08 7.78 8.32
N ASP A 150 -9.50 8.97 8.15
CA ASP A 150 -10.00 9.99 7.21
C ASP A 150 -9.49 9.69 5.80
N PHE A 151 -8.25 9.19 5.69
CA PHE A 151 -7.58 8.95 4.43
C PHE A 151 -6.90 7.58 4.39
N VAL A 152 -6.87 6.99 3.20
CA VAL A 152 -6.18 5.73 2.93
C VAL A 152 -5.27 5.93 1.71
N PRO A 153 -3.93 5.94 1.88
CA PRO A 153 -2.99 6.04 0.76
C PRO A 153 -3.03 4.75 -0.05
N VAL A 154 -3.41 4.83 -1.29
CA VAL A 154 -3.63 3.69 -2.19
C VAL A 154 -3.22 3.99 -3.62
N GLY A 155 -2.86 2.94 -4.37
CA GLY A 155 -2.85 2.97 -5.82
C GLY A 155 -4.27 2.97 -6.41
N GLU A 156 -4.40 3.31 -7.69
CA GLU A 156 -5.70 3.36 -8.38
C GLU A 156 -6.45 2.02 -8.33
N ASP A 157 -5.74 0.91 -8.36
CA ASP A 157 -6.29 -0.45 -8.29
C ASP A 157 -6.98 -0.76 -6.95
N GLN A 158 -6.63 -0.03 -5.88
CA GLN A 158 -7.21 -0.20 -4.55
C GLN A 158 -8.38 0.76 -4.24
N VAL A 159 -8.67 1.73 -5.12
CA VAL A 159 -9.79 2.65 -4.94
C VAL A 159 -11.13 1.93 -4.75
N PRO A 160 -11.44 0.84 -5.49
CA PRO A 160 -12.69 0.09 -5.28
C PRO A 160 -12.84 -0.48 -3.86
N HIS A 161 -11.75 -0.82 -3.18
CA HIS A 161 -11.79 -1.30 -1.79
C HIS A 161 -12.10 -0.16 -0.81
N VAL A 162 -11.57 1.04 -1.05
CA VAL A 162 -11.91 2.22 -0.24
C VAL A 162 -13.38 2.60 -0.44
N GLU A 163 -13.91 2.52 -1.67
CA GLU A 163 -15.34 2.74 -1.92
C GLU A 163 -16.21 1.71 -1.22
N LEU A 164 -15.85 0.43 -1.26
CA LEU A 164 -16.56 -0.61 -0.50
C LEU A 164 -16.53 -0.30 1.02
N THR A 165 -15.40 0.15 1.54
CA THR A 165 -15.28 0.57 2.94
C THR A 165 -16.25 1.69 3.28
N ARG A 166 -16.41 2.67 2.38
CA ARG A 166 -17.38 3.79 2.52
C ARG A 166 -18.83 3.28 2.53
N GLU A 167 -19.15 2.37 1.62
CA GLU A 167 -20.48 1.76 1.58
C GLU A 167 -20.81 0.97 2.86
N ILE A 168 -19.84 0.24 3.40
CA ILE A 168 -19.98 -0.47 4.68
C ILE A 168 -20.19 0.53 5.83
N ALA A 169 -19.41 1.62 5.85
CA ALA A 169 -19.55 2.67 6.85
C ALA A 169 -20.95 3.33 6.80
N ARG A 170 -21.43 3.71 5.60
CA ARG A 170 -22.77 4.27 5.40
C ARG A 170 -23.86 3.33 5.89
N ARG A 171 -23.75 2.05 5.50
CA ARG A 171 -24.73 1.04 5.89
C ARG A 171 -24.75 0.80 7.39
N PHE A 172 -23.58 0.74 8.02
CA PHE A 172 -23.47 0.63 9.47
C PHE A 172 -24.10 1.84 10.18
N ASN A 173 -23.75 3.05 9.75
CA ASN A 173 -24.29 4.29 10.33
C ASN A 173 -25.81 4.40 10.15
N MET A 174 -26.35 3.86 9.05
CA MET A 174 -27.80 3.84 8.81
C MET A 174 -28.52 2.91 9.80
N PHE A 175 -27.97 1.73 10.07
CA PHE A 175 -28.59 0.78 11.01
C PHE A 175 -28.33 1.14 12.47
N TYR A 176 -27.17 1.73 12.77
CA TYR A 176 -26.69 1.99 14.13
C TYR A 176 -26.26 3.45 14.31
N PRO A 177 -27.17 4.42 14.11
CA PRO A 177 -26.82 5.82 14.29
C PRO A 177 -26.49 6.11 15.76
N ARG A 178 -25.53 7.01 16.01
CA ARG A 178 -25.28 7.51 17.36
C ARG A 178 -26.52 8.19 17.88
N ARG A 179 -27.06 7.70 18.99
CA ARG A 179 -28.14 8.37 19.72
C ARG A 179 -27.55 9.54 20.50
N ASN A 180 -27.54 10.74 19.94
CA ASN A 180 -27.35 11.95 20.73
C ASN A 180 -28.61 12.24 21.52
N ARG A 181 -28.56 12.06 22.84
CA ARG A 181 -29.65 12.48 23.71
C ARG A 181 -29.67 14.02 23.71
N GLY A 182 -30.60 14.63 22.95
CA GLY A 182 -31.01 16.01 23.18
C GLY A 182 -30.66 17.07 22.14
N HIS A 183 -30.18 16.75 20.96
CA HIS A 183 -30.01 17.75 19.88
C HIS A 183 -30.85 17.39 18.67
N GLU A 184 -31.91 18.14 18.43
CA GLU A 184 -32.60 18.18 17.15
C GLU A 184 -31.66 18.79 16.11
N ALA A 185 -31.51 18.10 14.96
CA ALA A 185 -30.54 18.44 13.89
C ALA A 185 -30.95 19.70 13.08
N PHE A 186 -31.58 20.68 13.67
CA PHE A 186 -31.96 21.90 12.98
C PHE A 186 -30.74 22.85 12.90
N GLY A 187 -30.25 23.08 11.67
CA GLY A 187 -29.24 24.10 11.41
C GLY A 187 -27.78 23.63 11.50
N ILE A 188 -27.51 22.32 11.61
CA ILE A 188 -26.15 21.78 11.64
C ILE A 188 -25.68 21.52 10.21
N ASN A 189 -24.42 21.90 9.90
CA ASN A 189 -23.85 21.60 8.59
C ASN A 189 -23.59 20.07 8.44
N PRO A 190 -23.50 19.54 7.19
CA PRO A 190 -23.33 18.09 6.96
C PRO A 190 -22.09 17.48 7.63
N GLU A 191 -20.98 18.19 7.76
CA GLU A 191 -19.77 17.70 8.44
C GLU A 191 -20.00 17.53 9.96
N GLU A 192 -20.70 18.48 10.56
CA GLU A 192 -21.04 18.47 11.97
C GLU A 192 -22.11 17.40 12.26
N ALA A 193 -23.08 17.23 11.37
CA ALA A 193 -24.06 16.15 11.43
C ALA A 193 -23.37 14.77 11.37
N ASN A 194 -22.44 14.55 10.46
CA ASN A 194 -21.66 13.32 10.38
C ASN A 194 -20.88 13.04 11.67
N ARG A 195 -20.23 14.02 12.28
CA ARG A 195 -19.53 13.86 13.56
C ARG A 195 -20.44 13.47 14.71
N LEU A 196 -21.65 13.98 14.73
CA LEU A 196 -22.61 13.79 15.81
C LEU A 196 -23.38 12.47 15.69
N TYR A 197 -23.75 12.07 14.48
CA TYR A 197 -24.65 10.94 14.25
C TYR A 197 -24.00 9.70 13.67
N CYS A 198 -22.83 9.82 13.03
CA CYS A 198 -22.13 8.68 12.46
C CYS A 198 -21.15 8.06 13.45
N VAL A 199 -21.14 6.73 13.51
CA VAL A 199 -20.13 5.96 14.27
C VAL A 199 -18.79 5.96 13.52
N PHE A 200 -18.86 5.73 12.20
CA PHE A 200 -17.69 5.67 11.33
C PHE A 200 -17.68 6.81 10.31
N PRO A 201 -16.51 7.43 10.07
CA PRO A 201 -16.34 8.36 8.95
C PRO A 201 -16.37 7.60 7.62
N GLU A 202 -16.52 8.35 6.53
CA GLU A 202 -16.31 7.86 5.17
C GLU A 202 -14.89 8.18 4.72
N PRO A 203 -13.97 7.21 4.70
CA PRO A 203 -12.58 7.46 4.34
C PRO A 203 -12.44 7.87 2.87
N GLN A 204 -11.42 8.67 2.56
CA GLN A 204 -11.10 9.09 1.21
C GLN A 204 -9.80 8.42 0.74
N PRO A 205 -9.72 7.97 -0.52
CA PRO A 205 -8.45 7.51 -1.06
C PRO A 205 -7.49 8.70 -1.22
N LEU A 206 -6.23 8.52 -0.80
CA LEU A 206 -5.13 9.38 -1.19
C LEU A 206 -4.35 8.66 -2.27
N LEU A 207 -4.51 9.10 -3.51
CA LEU A 207 -3.79 8.49 -4.62
C LEU A 207 -2.29 8.71 -4.47
N THR A 208 -1.56 7.61 -4.38
CA THR A 208 -0.11 7.62 -4.46
C THR A 208 0.30 7.45 -5.92
N PRO A 209 1.25 8.24 -6.44
CA PRO A 209 1.78 7.99 -7.77
C PRO A 209 2.22 6.53 -7.87
N ALA A 210 1.62 5.79 -8.80
CA ALA A 210 2.03 4.41 -9.05
C ALA A 210 3.40 4.41 -9.72
N ALA A 211 4.46 4.52 -8.94
CA ALA A 211 5.80 4.29 -9.45
C ALA A 211 5.95 2.79 -9.76
N LYS A 212 5.74 2.43 -11.02
CA LYS A 212 6.06 1.08 -11.51
C LYS A 212 7.57 0.97 -11.62
N LEU A 213 8.22 0.54 -10.54
CA LEU A 213 9.66 0.31 -10.57
C LEU A 213 9.96 -0.98 -11.35
N PRO A 214 10.82 -0.92 -12.37
CA PRO A 214 11.25 -2.11 -13.08
C PRO A 214 12.16 -2.97 -12.20
N GLY A 215 12.02 -4.29 -12.30
CA GLY A 215 12.95 -5.25 -11.75
C GLY A 215 14.19 -5.42 -12.65
N THR A 216 15.10 -6.26 -12.22
CA THR A 216 16.38 -6.52 -12.93
C THR A 216 16.18 -7.10 -14.33
N ASP A 217 15.02 -7.69 -14.62
CA ASP A 217 14.62 -8.25 -15.90
C ASP A 217 13.77 -7.29 -16.76
N GLY A 218 13.57 -6.04 -16.32
CA GLY A 218 12.78 -5.02 -17.01
C GLY A 218 11.27 -5.11 -16.79
N ARG A 219 10.74 -6.22 -16.26
CA ARG A 219 9.33 -6.34 -15.86
C ARG A 219 9.10 -5.59 -14.54
N LYS A 220 7.84 -5.41 -14.13
CA LYS A 220 7.51 -4.88 -12.80
C LYS A 220 8.27 -5.66 -11.72
N MET A 221 8.93 -4.94 -10.81
CA MET A 221 9.67 -5.55 -9.69
C MET A 221 8.72 -6.36 -8.80
N SER A 222 9.01 -7.64 -8.63
CA SER A 222 8.19 -8.57 -7.84
C SER A 222 9.03 -9.75 -7.35
N LYS A 223 8.78 -10.17 -6.12
CA LYS A 223 9.41 -11.37 -5.53
C LYS A 223 9.11 -12.64 -6.34
N SER A 224 7.90 -12.75 -6.87
CA SER A 224 7.48 -13.90 -7.68
C SER A 224 8.30 -14.07 -8.97
N TYR A 225 8.91 -12.98 -9.46
CA TYR A 225 9.75 -13.03 -10.65
C TYR A 225 11.23 -13.16 -10.34
N GLY A 226 11.62 -13.11 -9.06
CA GLY A 226 13.04 -13.16 -8.66
C GLY A 226 13.87 -11.95 -9.14
N ASN A 227 13.22 -10.85 -9.53
CA ASN A 227 13.82 -9.68 -10.17
C ASN A 227 13.98 -8.47 -9.23
N THR A 228 14.00 -8.72 -7.92
CA THR A 228 13.97 -7.68 -6.90
C THR A 228 15.36 -7.21 -6.47
N ILE A 229 15.46 -5.93 -6.10
CA ILE A 229 16.51 -5.39 -5.26
C ILE A 229 15.89 -5.15 -3.89
N LEU A 230 16.35 -5.91 -2.87
CA LEU A 230 15.83 -5.81 -1.51
C LEU A 230 16.41 -4.58 -0.80
N LEU A 231 15.67 -4.01 0.16
CA LEU A 231 16.18 -2.92 0.99
C LEU A 231 17.36 -3.36 1.86
N THR A 232 17.42 -4.65 2.18
CA THR A 232 18.48 -5.27 2.98
C THR A 232 19.62 -5.87 2.15
N ASP A 233 19.61 -5.73 0.81
CA ASP A 233 20.71 -6.21 -0.02
C ASP A 233 21.99 -5.41 0.29
N PRO A 234 23.13 -6.06 0.59
CA PRO A 234 24.39 -5.35 0.77
C PRO A 234 24.90 -4.79 -0.57
N GLU A 235 25.68 -3.72 -0.51
CA GLU A 235 26.17 -3.01 -1.70
C GLU A 235 26.74 -3.92 -2.80
N PRO A 236 27.58 -4.94 -2.53
CA PRO A 236 28.09 -5.82 -3.58
C PRO A 236 26.99 -6.58 -4.33
N VAL A 237 25.91 -6.97 -3.63
CA VAL A 237 24.74 -7.65 -4.23
C VAL A 237 23.95 -6.68 -5.10
N VAL A 238 23.71 -5.46 -4.63
CA VAL A 238 23.03 -4.40 -5.41
C VAL A 238 23.84 -4.11 -6.69
N ARG A 239 25.17 -3.92 -6.58
CA ARG A 239 26.04 -3.70 -7.73
C ARG A 239 25.97 -4.85 -8.73
N GLN A 240 25.99 -6.10 -8.25
CA GLN A 240 25.89 -7.25 -9.13
C GLN A 240 24.54 -7.32 -9.85
N LYS A 241 23.42 -7.06 -9.14
CA LYS A 241 22.08 -7.00 -9.73
C LYS A 241 21.96 -5.92 -10.79
N LEU A 242 22.50 -4.73 -10.52
CA LEU A 242 22.50 -3.62 -11.49
C LEU A 242 23.36 -3.92 -12.71
N LYS A 243 24.54 -4.57 -12.54
CA LYS A 243 25.40 -4.97 -13.66
C LYS A 243 24.74 -5.94 -14.63
N THR A 244 23.84 -6.77 -14.16
CA THR A 244 23.12 -7.77 -14.97
C THR A 244 21.72 -7.32 -15.35
N MET A 245 21.32 -6.10 -14.97
CA MET A 245 19.99 -5.57 -15.24
C MET A 245 19.80 -5.35 -16.75
N VAL A 246 18.60 -5.68 -17.21
CA VAL A 246 18.19 -5.39 -18.60
C VAL A 246 18.21 -3.88 -18.84
N THR A 247 18.78 -3.49 -19.96
CA THR A 247 18.88 -2.10 -20.43
C THR A 247 18.01 -1.91 -21.66
N ASP A 248 18.21 -0.83 -22.43
CA ASP A 248 17.51 -0.64 -23.72
C ASP A 248 17.82 -1.79 -24.68
N PRO A 249 16.82 -2.58 -25.10
CA PRO A 249 17.04 -3.73 -26.01
C PRO A 249 17.56 -3.31 -27.39
N ALA A 250 17.32 -2.08 -27.82
CA ALA A 250 17.80 -1.56 -29.09
C ALA A 250 19.33 -1.27 -29.08
N ARG A 251 19.92 -1.09 -27.91
CA ARG A 251 21.34 -0.84 -27.73
C ARG A 251 22.12 -2.15 -27.59
N VAL A 252 22.57 -2.70 -28.71
CA VAL A 252 23.30 -3.98 -28.76
C VAL A 252 24.78 -3.80 -28.46
N ARG A 253 25.39 -2.70 -28.95
CA ARG A 253 26.81 -2.40 -28.75
C ARG A 253 26.99 -1.15 -27.92
N ARG A 254 28.12 -1.02 -27.22
CA ARG A 254 28.47 0.18 -26.45
C ARG A 254 28.46 1.46 -27.32
N THR A 255 28.79 1.32 -28.59
CA THR A 255 28.84 2.41 -29.57
C THR A 255 27.45 2.79 -30.14
N ASP A 256 26.43 2.02 -29.85
CA ASP A 256 25.09 2.31 -30.33
C ASP A 256 24.45 3.38 -29.42
N PRO A 257 23.73 4.37 -29.99
CA PRO A 257 22.91 5.28 -29.20
C PRO A 257 21.81 4.50 -28.45
N GLY A 258 21.59 4.86 -27.18
CA GLY A 258 20.52 4.29 -26.39
C GLY A 258 19.35 5.25 -26.22
N ASN A 259 18.21 4.71 -25.76
CA ASN A 259 17.05 5.50 -25.38
C ASN A 259 16.75 5.32 -23.88
N PRO A 260 17.07 6.32 -23.01
CA PRO A 260 16.80 6.22 -21.59
C PRO A 260 15.33 6.20 -21.22
N ASP A 261 14.42 6.56 -22.14
CA ASP A 261 12.96 6.57 -21.88
C ASP A 261 12.33 5.17 -21.89
N VAL A 262 12.98 4.20 -22.53
CA VAL A 262 12.55 2.79 -22.58
C VAL A 262 13.51 1.87 -21.82
N CYS A 263 14.50 2.44 -21.13
CA CYS A 263 15.53 1.71 -20.41
C CYS A 263 15.16 1.55 -18.93
N PRO A 264 15.06 0.32 -18.40
CA PRO A 264 14.80 0.09 -16.97
C PRO A 264 15.80 0.77 -16.03
N VAL A 265 17.07 0.85 -16.41
CA VAL A 265 18.09 1.60 -15.65
C VAL A 265 17.80 3.10 -15.72
N GLY A 266 17.33 3.62 -16.85
CA GLY A 266 16.88 5.01 -16.98
C GLY A 266 15.72 5.33 -16.03
N ASP A 267 14.79 4.41 -15.83
CA ASP A 267 13.69 4.59 -14.87
C ASP A 267 14.20 4.62 -13.42
N LEU A 268 15.21 3.83 -13.07
CA LEU A 268 15.86 3.95 -11.75
C LEU A 268 16.51 5.32 -11.57
N HIS A 269 17.20 5.87 -12.58
CA HIS A 269 17.76 7.22 -12.51
C HIS A 269 16.72 8.30 -12.30
N LYS A 270 15.55 8.22 -12.97
CA LYS A 270 14.44 9.17 -12.77
C LYS A 270 13.96 9.25 -11.33
N ILE A 271 14.09 8.17 -10.56
CA ILE A 271 13.62 8.08 -9.16
C ILE A 271 14.74 8.40 -8.17
N PHE A 272 15.94 7.88 -8.37
CA PHE A 272 17.00 7.89 -7.36
C PHE A 272 18.12 8.89 -7.62
N SER A 273 18.18 9.52 -8.80
CA SER A 273 19.23 10.46 -9.15
C SER A 273 18.76 11.91 -9.11
N ASP A 274 19.70 12.83 -8.86
CA ASP A 274 19.44 14.26 -9.00
C ASP A 274 19.29 14.68 -10.47
N ARG A 275 18.74 15.86 -10.69
CA ARG A 275 18.47 16.39 -12.03
C ARG A 275 19.73 16.51 -12.90
N SER A 276 20.88 16.80 -12.29
CA SER A 276 22.15 16.96 -13.02
C SER A 276 22.66 15.62 -13.52
N THR A 277 22.54 14.57 -12.71
CA THR A 277 22.87 13.19 -13.07
C THR A 277 21.95 12.67 -14.15
N ILE A 278 20.63 12.89 -14.03
CA ILE A 278 19.64 12.50 -15.06
C ILE A 278 19.98 13.14 -16.40
N ALA A 279 20.30 14.46 -16.44
CA ALA A 279 20.68 15.15 -17.67
C ALA A 279 21.97 14.61 -18.29
N LYS A 280 22.98 14.28 -17.47
CA LYS A 280 24.24 13.66 -17.95
C LYS A 280 23.98 12.28 -18.54
N VAL A 281 23.17 11.46 -17.86
CA VAL A 281 22.80 10.12 -18.34
C VAL A 281 22.02 10.22 -19.66
N ASP A 282 21.07 11.14 -19.78
CA ASP A 282 20.28 11.33 -21.00
C ASP A 282 21.20 11.66 -22.19
N VAL A 283 22.03 12.68 -22.08
CA VAL A 283 22.98 13.09 -23.12
C VAL A 283 23.97 11.97 -23.45
N GLY A 284 24.59 11.38 -22.43
CA GLY A 284 25.59 10.32 -22.60
C GLY A 284 25.02 9.05 -23.23
N CYS A 285 23.80 8.67 -22.85
CA CYS A 285 23.12 7.50 -23.40
C CYS A 285 22.77 7.71 -24.89
N ARG A 286 22.13 8.83 -25.22
CA ARG A 286 21.70 9.15 -26.60
C ARG A 286 22.86 9.38 -27.56
N SER A 287 24.02 9.81 -27.07
CA SER A 287 25.23 10.00 -27.87
C SER A 287 26.19 8.80 -27.89
N ALA A 288 25.83 7.69 -27.22
CA ALA A 288 26.73 6.56 -26.99
C ALA A 288 28.02 6.94 -26.18
N GLY A 289 27.99 8.08 -25.49
CA GLY A 289 29.15 8.60 -24.74
C GLY A 289 29.40 7.87 -23.43
N ILE A 290 28.43 7.15 -22.87
CA ILE A 290 28.56 6.32 -21.66
C ILE A 290 28.09 4.89 -21.90
N GLY A 291 28.63 3.94 -21.12
CA GLY A 291 28.10 2.56 -21.05
C GLY A 291 26.85 2.48 -20.17
N CYS A 292 26.03 1.45 -20.37
CA CYS A 292 24.78 1.28 -19.62
C CYS A 292 25.00 0.97 -18.13
N ILE A 293 26.22 0.59 -17.74
CA ILE A 293 26.56 0.07 -16.41
C ILE A 293 27.74 0.88 -15.80
N GLU A 294 28.20 1.90 -16.50
CA GLU A 294 29.23 2.83 -16.02
C GLU A 294 28.58 3.95 -15.19
#